data_ac064567a27c6c552c3df39d6e1fea82
#
_entry.id   ac064567a27c6c552c3df39d6e1fea82
#
_cell.length_a   1.000
_cell.length_b   1.000
_cell.length_c   1.000
_cell.angle_alpha   90.00
_cell.angle_beta   90.00
_cell.angle_gamma   90.00
#
_symmetry.space_group_name_H-M   'P 1'
#
loop_
_entity.id
_entity.type
_entity.pdbx_description
1 polymer ?
#
loop_
_entity_poly.entity_id
_entity_poly.type
_entity_poly.pdbx_seq_one_letter_code
_entity_poly.pdbx_strand_id
1 'polypeptide(L)'
;MSRPPLPPFDAPSARAKVRAAEDAWNSRMPAMVAAAYTADTLWRNRSTFLAGRTAVEAFLTRKWQAEQDYRLIKELWSFGGDRIAVRFAYEARRPDGQWFRAYGNENWAFAADGLMAVRHASINDLPIREDERLFHWPPGPRPEGHPGLSDLGL
;
A
#
# COMPACT_ATOMS: atom_id res chain seq x y z
N MET A 1 21.97 -1.29 2.94
CA MET A 1 21.16 -1.97 3.99
C MET A 1 20.17 -2.89 3.30
N SER A 2 20.08 -4.12 3.71
CA SER A 2 19.12 -5.06 3.11
C SER A 2 17.80 -5.04 3.85
N ARG A 3 16.72 -5.40 3.13
CA ARG A 3 15.36 -5.46 3.68
C ARG A 3 14.70 -6.78 3.25
N PRO A 4 14.97 -7.87 3.99
CA PRO A 4 14.36 -9.17 3.69
C PRO A 4 12.82 -9.14 3.80
N PRO A 5 12.14 -10.09 3.15
CA PRO A 5 12.70 -11.11 2.25
C PRO A 5 13.30 -10.52 0.98
N LEU A 6 14.33 -11.20 0.46
CA LEU A 6 15.05 -10.78 -0.75
C LEU A 6 14.52 -11.52 -1.98
N PRO A 7 14.58 -10.89 -3.18
CA PRO A 7 14.30 -11.63 -4.40
C PRO A 7 15.41 -12.70 -4.66
N PRO A 8 15.12 -13.76 -5.43
CA PRO A 8 13.85 -14.06 -6.07
C PRO A 8 12.78 -14.52 -5.06
N PHE A 9 11.53 -14.13 -5.31
CA PHE A 9 10.44 -14.43 -4.40
C PHE A 9 9.81 -15.79 -4.68
N ASP A 10 9.40 -16.47 -3.61
CA ASP A 10 8.45 -17.57 -3.61
C ASP A 10 7.12 -17.12 -3.01
N ALA A 11 6.14 -18.00 -2.94
CA ALA A 11 4.82 -17.61 -2.43
C ALA A 11 4.87 -17.10 -0.97
N PRO A 12 5.55 -17.78 -0.02
CA PRO A 12 5.64 -17.26 1.35
C PRO A 12 6.34 -15.90 1.44
N SER A 13 7.46 -15.71 0.75
CA SER A 13 8.22 -14.46 0.79
C SER A 13 7.49 -13.32 0.11
N ALA A 14 6.79 -13.59 -1.00
CA ALA A 14 5.94 -12.59 -1.65
C ALA A 14 4.79 -12.15 -0.72
N ARG A 15 4.11 -13.07 -0.05
CA ARG A 15 3.08 -12.75 0.93
C ARG A 15 3.63 -11.93 2.10
N ALA A 16 4.82 -12.25 2.57
CA ALA A 16 5.47 -11.49 3.64
C ALA A 16 5.75 -10.05 3.21
N LYS A 17 6.21 -9.82 1.97
CA LYS A 17 6.40 -8.47 1.41
C LYS A 17 5.08 -7.70 1.33
N VAL A 18 4.01 -8.35 0.87
CA VAL A 18 2.69 -7.72 0.76
C VAL A 18 2.18 -7.32 2.14
N ARG A 19 2.29 -8.20 3.13
CA ARG A 19 1.86 -7.89 4.51
C ARG A 19 2.69 -6.78 5.13
N ALA A 20 4.01 -6.80 4.94
CA ALA A 20 4.88 -5.74 5.44
C ALA A 20 4.52 -4.37 4.85
N ALA A 21 4.19 -4.32 3.57
CA ALA A 21 3.73 -3.09 2.92
C ALA A 21 2.39 -2.63 3.47
N GLU A 22 1.42 -3.53 3.63
CA GLU A 22 0.12 -3.20 4.23
C GLU A 22 0.31 -2.60 5.64
N ASP A 23 1.11 -3.23 6.47
CA ASP A 23 1.35 -2.77 7.84
C ASP A 23 2.05 -1.41 7.87
N ALA A 24 3.06 -1.20 7.00
CA ALA A 24 3.77 0.08 6.92
C ALA A 24 2.82 1.21 6.50
N TRP A 25 1.98 1.01 5.49
CA TRP A 25 1.02 2.02 5.04
C TRP A 25 -0.06 2.29 6.09
N ASN A 26 -0.54 1.26 6.79
CA ASN A 26 -1.50 1.43 7.87
C ASN A 26 -0.93 2.18 9.08
N SER A 27 0.40 2.27 9.21
CA SER A 27 1.03 3.13 10.22
C SER A 27 0.79 4.61 9.96
N ARG A 28 0.56 4.99 8.70
CA ARG A 28 0.43 6.38 8.23
C ARG A 28 1.64 7.23 8.59
N MET A 29 2.80 6.60 8.65
CA MET A 29 4.09 7.27 8.94
C MET A 29 4.90 7.37 7.65
N PRO A 30 4.99 8.55 7.02
CA PRO A 30 5.66 8.69 5.71
C PRO A 30 7.09 8.18 5.70
N ALA A 31 7.87 8.47 6.74
CA ALA A 31 9.26 8.03 6.83
C ALA A 31 9.38 6.49 6.92
N MET A 32 8.46 5.84 7.63
CA MET A 32 8.44 4.38 7.75
C MET A 32 8.15 3.72 6.40
N VAL A 33 7.18 4.24 5.66
CA VAL A 33 6.86 3.74 4.32
C VAL A 33 8.02 4.00 3.37
N ALA A 34 8.54 5.22 3.34
CA ALA A 34 9.64 5.62 2.45
C ALA A 34 10.91 4.76 2.65
N ALA A 35 11.17 4.32 3.87
CA ALA A 35 12.32 3.47 4.18
C ALA A 35 12.31 2.10 3.46
N ALA A 36 11.16 1.67 2.94
CA ALA A 36 11.02 0.41 2.18
C ALA A 36 11.45 0.55 0.71
N TYR A 37 11.76 1.74 0.25
CA TYR A 37 12.07 2.05 -1.15
C TYR A 37 13.53 2.39 -1.34
N THR A 38 14.04 2.15 -2.55
CA THR A 38 15.40 2.59 -2.89
C THR A 38 15.48 4.13 -2.89
N ALA A 39 16.70 4.67 -2.71
CA ALA A 39 16.88 6.12 -2.70
C ALA A 39 16.43 6.79 -4.02
N ASP A 40 16.57 6.07 -5.13
CA ASP A 40 16.24 6.52 -6.49
C ASP A 40 14.93 5.91 -7.01
N THR A 41 14.07 5.43 -6.14
CA THR A 41 12.82 4.76 -6.50
C THR A 41 11.97 5.56 -7.49
N LEU A 42 11.27 4.87 -8.37
CA LEU A 42 10.35 5.48 -9.32
C LEU A 42 8.92 5.01 -9.03
N TRP A 43 8.02 5.98 -8.92
CA TRP A 43 6.60 5.73 -8.69
C TRP A 43 5.74 6.32 -9.79
N ARG A 44 4.68 5.63 -10.11
CA ARG A 44 3.46 6.23 -10.64
C ARG A 44 2.32 5.90 -9.68
N ASN A 45 1.70 6.92 -9.13
CA ASN A 45 0.50 6.78 -8.28
C ASN A 45 -0.64 7.50 -8.97
N ARG A 46 -1.63 6.77 -9.47
CA ARG A 46 -2.67 7.31 -10.34
C ARG A 46 -2.00 7.94 -11.58
N SER A 47 -2.12 9.24 -11.74
CA SER A 47 -1.48 10.02 -12.82
C SER A 47 -0.26 10.81 -12.35
N THR A 48 0.15 10.65 -11.09
CA THR A 48 1.30 11.36 -10.51
C THR A 48 2.55 10.51 -10.59
N PHE A 49 3.61 11.07 -11.19
CA PHE A 49 4.93 10.44 -11.27
C PHE A 49 5.85 11.04 -10.22
N LEU A 50 6.57 10.20 -9.51
CA LEU A 50 7.53 10.60 -8.47
C LEU A 50 8.86 9.92 -8.72
N ALA A 51 9.94 10.63 -8.45
CA ALA A 51 11.31 10.10 -8.49
C ALA A 51 12.01 10.39 -7.17
N GLY A 52 12.53 9.33 -6.54
CA GLY A 52 13.31 9.40 -5.32
C GLY A 52 12.50 9.28 -4.03
N ARG A 53 13.15 8.73 -3.03
CA ARG A 53 12.56 8.48 -1.69
C ARG A 53 12.04 9.76 -1.03
N THR A 54 12.76 10.88 -1.19
CA THR A 54 12.35 12.17 -0.61
C THR A 54 11.01 12.64 -1.18
N ALA A 55 10.82 12.49 -2.50
CA ALA A 55 9.55 12.84 -3.14
C ALA A 55 8.41 11.93 -2.67
N VAL A 56 8.70 10.64 -2.46
CA VAL A 56 7.73 9.68 -1.90
C VAL A 56 7.29 10.09 -0.50
N GLU A 57 8.22 10.43 0.37
CA GLU A 57 7.91 10.87 1.74
C GLU A 57 7.05 12.13 1.75
N ALA A 58 7.38 13.11 0.92
CA ALA A 58 6.60 14.35 0.78
C ALA A 58 5.17 14.07 0.26
N PHE A 59 5.04 13.18 -0.73
CA PHE A 59 3.74 12.76 -1.26
C PHE A 59 2.88 12.11 -0.17
N LEU A 60 3.44 11.20 0.61
CA LEU A 60 2.72 10.49 1.67
C LEU A 60 2.30 11.43 2.80
N THR A 61 3.10 12.43 3.12
CA THR A 61 2.76 13.45 4.10
C THR A 61 1.48 14.19 3.69
N ARG A 62 1.39 14.61 2.42
CA ARG A 62 0.19 15.25 1.89
C ARG A 62 -1.00 14.31 1.82
N LYS A 63 -0.75 13.06 1.44
CA LYS A 63 -1.79 12.04 1.33
C LYS A 63 -2.54 11.87 2.65
N TRP A 64 -1.84 11.65 3.75
CA TRP A 64 -2.50 11.38 5.02
C TRP A 64 -3.00 12.63 5.75
N GLN A 65 -2.63 13.81 5.29
CA GLN A 65 -3.35 15.04 5.66
C GLN A 65 -4.73 15.13 4.99
N ALA A 66 -4.83 14.65 3.75
CA ALA A 66 -6.05 14.69 2.95
C ALA A 66 -6.94 13.46 3.11
N GLU A 67 -6.39 12.32 3.53
CA GLU A 67 -7.10 11.05 3.67
C GLU A 67 -7.03 10.58 5.12
N GLN A 68 -8.09 10.90 5.87
CA GLN A 68 -8.17 10.65 7.31
C GLN A 68 -8.78 9.28 7.60
N ASP A 69 -8.51 8.75 8.78
CA ASP A 69 -9.04 7.44 9.22
C ASP A 69 -8.76 6.30 8.25
N TYR A 70 -7.61 6.36 7.60
CA TYR A 70 -7.15 5.45 6.55
C TYR A 70 -6.99 4.02 7.07
N ARG A 71 -7.57 3.05 6.33
CA ARG A 71 -7.43 1.60 6.58
C ARG A 71 -7.23 0.90 5.24
N LEU A 72 -6.19 0.10 5.14
CA LEU A 72 -5.75 -0.54 3.90
C LEU A 72 -5.70 -2.05 4.06
N ILE A 73 -6.20 -2.76 3.06
CA ILE A 73 -6.00 -4.22 2.91
C ILE A 73 -5.35 -4.48 1.56
N LYS A 74 -4.24 -5.22 1.57
CA LYS A 74 -3.57 -5.70 0.35
C LYS A 74 -3.70 -7.21 0.23
N GLU A 75 -3.65 -7.69 -1.01
CA GLU A 75 -3.67 -9.11 -1.33
C GLU A 75 -2.67 -9.41 -2.43
N LEU A 76 -1.84 -10.44 -2.24
CA LEU A 76 -0.95 -10.92 -3.28
C LEU A 76 -1.77 -11.41 -4.48
N TRP A 77 -1.44 -10.91 -5.69
CA TRP A 77 -2.06 -11.39 -6.91
C TRP A 77 -1.16 -12.35 -7.68
N SER A 78 0.10 -11.97 -7.89
CA SER A 78 1.08 -12.78 -8.62
C SER A 78 2.49 -12.35 -8.27
N PHE A 79 3.47 -13.18 -8.54
CA PHE A 79 4.88 -12.89 -8.31
C PHE A 79 5.77 -13.66 -9.26
N GLY A 80 7.01 -13.20 -9.44
CA GLY A 80 8.03 -13.91 -10.22
C GLY A 80 9.33 -13.12 -10.23
N GLY A 81 10.45 -13.79 -9.97
CA GLY A 81 11.75 -13.15 -9.90
C GLY A 81 11.79 -12.05 -8.83
N ASP A 82 12.04 -10.83 -9.25
CA ASP A 82 12.07 -9.65 -8.39
C ASP A 82 10.78 -8.83 -8.40
N ARG A 83 9.67 -9.40 -8.91
CA ARG A 83 8.41 -8.68 -9.11
C ARG A 83 7.27 -9.29 -8.32
N ILE A 84 6.39 -8.40 -7.85
CA ILE A 84 5.16 -8.77 -7.15
C ILE A 84 4.02 -7.91 -7.69
N ALA A 85 2.91 -8.54 -8.06
CA ALA A 85 1.67 -7.88 -8.40
C ALA A 85 0.69 -7.99 -7.22
N VAL A 86 0.03 -6.88 -6.90
CA VAL A 86 -0.82 -6.72 -5.72
C VAL A 86 -2.13 -6.08 -6.11
N ARG A 87 -3.22 -6.54 -5.53
CA ARG A 87 -4.47 -5.81 -5.51
C ARG A 87 -4.73 -5.27 -4.11
N PHE A 88 -5.42 -4.15 -4.00
CA PHE A 88 -5.71 -3.56 -2.71
C PHE A 88 -7.02 -2.78 -2.74
N ALA A 89 -7.54 -2.53 -1.55
CA ALA A 89 -8.55 -1.51 -1.33
C ALA A 89 -8.23 -0.79 -0.02
N TYR A 90 -8.61 0.48 0.04
CA TYR A 90 -8.54 1.21 1.30
C TYR A 90 -9.77 2.08 1.47
N GLU A 91 -10.09 2.38 2.73
CA GLU A 91 -11.12 3.34 3.09
C GLU A 91 -10.49 4.51 3.81
N ALA A 92 -10.97 5.70 3.52
CA ALA A 92 -10.54 6.92 4.18
C ALA A 92 -11.65 7.97 4.11
N ARG A 93 -11.48 9.01 4.89
CA ARG A 93 -12.39 10.14 4.96
C ARG A 93 -11.65 11.41 4.52
N ARG A 94 -12.26 12.16 3.61
CA ARG A 94 -11.72 13.45 3.18
C ARG A 94 -11.94 14.51 4.26
N PRO A 95 -11.20 15.64 4.26
CA PRO A 95 -11.38 16.69 5.23
C PRO A 95 -12.79 17.27 5.29
N ASP A 96 -13.56 17.19 4.20
CA ASP A 96 -14.96 17.63 4.15
C ASP A 96 -15.95 16.59 4.75
N GLY A 97 -15.43 15.47 5.24
CA GLY A 97 -16.23 14.41 5.84
C GLY A 97 -16.68 13.29 4.89
N GLN A 98 -16.42 13.42 3.58
CA GLN A 98 -16.81 12.41 2.61
C GLN A 98 -15.96 11.15 2.76
N TRP A 99 -16.60 10.02 3.09
CA TRP A 99 -15.97 8.71 3.04
C TRP A 99 -15.84 8.20 1.60
N PHE A 100 -14.78 7.45 1.34
CA PHE A 100 -14.61 6.76 0.07
C PHE A 100 -13.87 5.44 0.25
N ARG A 101 -14.08 4.53 -0.70
CA ARG A 101 -13.27 3.32 -0.85
C ARG A 101 -12.52 3.40 -2.16
N ALA A 102 -11.21 3.23 -2.09
CA ALA A 102 -10.35 3.18 -3.27
C ALA A 102 -10.01 1.73 -3.59
N TYR A 103 -10.12 1.39 -4.86
CA TYR A 103 -9.72 0.08 -5.38
C TYR A 103 -8.48 0.25 -6.24
N GLY A 104 -7.47 -0.58 -6.03
CA GLY A 104 -6.22 -0.45 -6.75
C GLY A 104 -5.55 -1.76 -7.12
N ASN A 105 -4.72 -1.66 -8.15
CA ASN A 105 -3.81 -2.71 -8.57
C ASN A 105 -2.40 -2.11 -8.63
N GLU A 106 -1.44 -2.83 -8.10
CA GLU A 106 -0.05 -2.39 -8.06
C GLU A 106 0.87 -3.38 -8.74
N ASN A 107 1.89 -2.85 -9.40
CA ASN A 107 3.02 -3.60 -9.88
C ASN A 107 4.27 -3.13 -9.14
N TRP A 108 5.00 -4.06 -8.54
CA TRP A 108 6.23 -3.78 -7.80
C TRP A 108 7.42 -4.45 -8.44
N ALA A 109 8.57 -3.77 -8.45
CA ALA A 109 9.86 -4.35 -8.76
C ALA A 109 10.86 -4.01 -7.65
N PHE A 110 11.68 -4.98 -7.26
CA PHE A 110 12.61 -4.87 -6.14
C PHE A 110 14.05 -4.91 -6.59
N ALA A 111 14.90 -4.16 -5.89
CA ALA A 111 16.34 -4.30 -5.98
C ALA A 111 16.80 -5.55 -5.21
N ALA A 112 18.04 -5.97 -5.48
CA ALA A 112 18.61 -7.18 -4.87
C ALA A 112 18.67 -7.14 -3.34
N ASP A 113 18.73 -5.95 -2.76
CA ASP A 113 18.74 -5.74 -1.31
C ASP A 113 17.33 -5.79 -0.66
N GLY A 114 16.30 -6.03 -1.47
CA GLY A 114 14.91 -6.14 -0.99
C GLY A 114 14.18 -4.82 -0.84
N LEU A 115 14.80 -3.70 -1.22
CA LEU A 115 14.11 -2.41 -1.30
C LEU A 115 13.31 -2.34 -2.60
N MET A 116 12.14 -1.71 -2.56
CA MET A 116 11.32 -1.54 -3.75
C MET A 116 11.86 -0.40 -4.61
N ALA A 117 12.20 -0.73 -5.86
CA ALA A 117 12.76 0.22 -6.82
C ALA A 117 11.69 0.87 -7.68
N VAL A 118 10.62 0.14 -8.02
CA VAL A 118 9.56 0.64 -8.89
C VAL A 118 8.19 0.28 -8.29
N ARG A 119 7.28 1.23 -8.30
CA ARG A 119 5.88 1.03 -7.94
C ARG A 119 4.99 1.72 -8.96
N HIS A 120 4.10 0.95 -9.57
CA HIS A 120 3.02 1.49 -10.41
C HIS A 120 1.69 1.15 -9.75
N ALA A 121 0.87 2.16 -9.46
CA ALA A 121 -0.44 1.96 -8.85
C ALA A 121 -1.53 2.64 -9.68
N SER A 122 -2.45 1.85 -10.18
CA SER A 122 -3.69 2.32 -10.79
C SER A 122 -4.80 2.21 -9.77
N ILE A 123 -5.51 3.31 -9.52
CA ILE A 123 -6.46 3.44 -8.41
C ILE A 123 -7.70 4.19 -8.88
N ASN A 124 -8.88 3.70 -8.50
CA ASN A 124 -10.12 4.41 -8.69
C ASN A 124 -10.91 4.50 -7.38
N ASP A 125 -11.58 5.62 -7.18
CA ASP A 125 -12.32 5.90 -5.96
C ASP A 125 -13.82 5.67 -6.16
N LEU A 126 -14.46 5.22 -5.08
CA LEU A 126 -15.92 5.13 -4.95
C LEU A 126 -16.32 5.92 -3.70
N PRO A 127 -17.11 7.01 -3.83
CA PRO A 127 -17.72 7.64 -2.66
C PRO A 127 -18.66 6.65 -1.96
N ILE A 128 -18.56 6.57 -0.64
CA ILE A 128 -19.42 5.70 0.18
C ILE A 128 -20.00 6.49 1.34
N ARG A 129 -21.09 5.97 1.92
CA ARG A 129 -21.58 6.45 3.22
C ARG A 129 -20.74 5.82 4.34
N GLU A 130 -20.75 6.45 5.49
CA GLU A 130 -20.04 5.92 6.67
C GLU A 130 -20.54 4.52 7.04
N ASP A 131 -21.82 4.24 6.91
CA ASP A 131 -22.42 2.94 7.21
C ASP A 131 -22.11 1.86 6.16
N GLU A 132 -21.50 2.23 5.04
CA GLU A 132 -21.04 1.29 4.02
C GLU A 132 -19.57 0.86 4.23
N ARG A 133 -18.91 1.35 5.27
CA ARG A 133 -17.54 0.96 5.59
C ARG A 133 -17.45 -0.53 5.95
N LEU A 134 -16.37 -1.16 5.48
CA LEU A 134 -16.10 -2.58 5.71
C LEU A 134 -14.80 -2.80 6.52
N PHE A 135 -13.94 -1.77 6.61
CA PHE A 135 -12.62 -1.88 7.25
C PHE A 135 -12.69 -1.29 8.66
N HIS A 136 -12.81 -2.18 9.63
CA HIS A 136 -13.06 -1.81 11.02
C HIS A 136 -11.99 -2.40 11.94
N TRP A 137 -10.97 -1.60 12.25
CA TRP A 137 -10.00 -1.91 13.31
C TRP A 137 -9.40 -0.60 13.84
N PRO A 138 -8.83 -0.60 15.07
CA PRO A 138 -8.15 0.58 15.62
C PRO A 138 -6.96 0.99 14.74
N PRO A 139 -6.50 2.27 14.79
CA PRO A 139 -5.33 2.70 14.04
C PRO A 139 -4.14 1.75 14.19
N GLY A 140 -3.49 1.44 13.08
CA GLY A 140 -2.37 0.51 13.03
C GLY A 140 -2.63 -0.72 12.16
N PRO A 141 -1.86 -1.80 12.37
CA PRO A 141 -1.96 -3.00 11.54
C PRO A 141 -3.34 -3.64 11.61
N ARG A 142 -3.77 -4.21 10.49
CA ARG A 142 -5.01 -4.99 10.45
C ARG A 142 -4.87 -6.21 11.36
N PRO A 143 -5.82 -6.44 12.28
CA PRO A 143 -5.82 -7.61 13.13
C PRO A 143 -5.89 -8.90 12.32
N GLU A 144 -5.26 -9.96 12.81
CA GLU A 144 -5.24 -11.27 12.14
C GLU A 144 -6.64 -11.81 11.85
N GLY A 145 -7.58 -11.60 12.76
CA GLY A 145 -8.96 -12.07 12.62
C GLY A 145 -9.83 -11.21 11.70
N HIS A 146 -9.34 -10.06 11.23
CA HIS A 146 -10.12 -9.23 10.32
C HIS A 146 -10.10 -9.83 8.90
N PRO A 147 -11.25 -9.91 8.21
CA PRO A 147 -11.32 -10.47 6.86
C PRO A 147 -10.42 -9.73 5.87
N GLY A 148 -9.86 -10.48 4.90
CA GLY A 148 -9.13 -9.93 3.77
C GLY A 148 -10.06 -9.54 2.62
N LEU A 149 -9.48 -9.06 1.51
CA LEU A 149 -10.26 -8.59 0.36
C LEU A 149 -11.17 -9.69 -0.21
N SER A 150 -10.62 -10.88 -0.45
CA SER A 150 -11.40 -11.99 -0.99
C SER A 150 -12.55 -12.40 -0.08
N ASP A 151 -12.34 -12.36 1.24
CA ASP A 151 -13.37 -12.68 2.22
C ASP A 151 -14.51 -11.65 2.20
N LEU A 152 -14.20 -10.40 1.88
CA LEU A 152 -15.17 -9.31 1.81
C LEU A 152 -15.86 -9.21 0.44
N GLY A 153 -15.43 -10.02 -0.52
CA GLY A 153 -15.97 -9.96 -1.88
C GLY A 153 -15.50 -8.76 -2.69
N LEU A 154 -14.37 -8.19 -2.31
CA LEU A 154 -13.76 -7.04 -2.97
C LEU A 154 -12.71 -7.42 -4.00
#